data_478af5dab1bf4bd2178a4d8908b0df1c
#
_entry.id   478af5dab1bf4bd2178a4d8908b0df1c
#
_cell.length_a   1.000
_cell.length_b   1.000
_cell.length_c   1.000
_cell.angle_alpha   90.00
_cell.angle_beta   90.00
_cell.angle_gamma   90.00
#
_symmetry.space_group_name_H-M   'P 1'
#
loop_
_entity.id
_entity.type
_entity.pdbx_description
1 polymer ?
#
loop_
_entity_poly.entity_id
_entity_poly.type
_entity_poly.pdbx_seq_one_letter_code
_entity_poly.pdbx_strand_id
1 'polypeptide(L)'
;MKLSPTYILAGRIWFCALGIALLGVTASAQQALTWDQVKTKFEAVNPALKADADTVDEMRAEEITAFLRPNPQFTISVDGNQVAPKNGVWTPFKGTTEQPNFSYLHERKHKRELRLESAQEGTHITQSQHEDLERNMVFGLRTAFVATLQAKHILGLAKADLEYYDKIIDISRARFQAGDLAQIDLDRIELLRVQYESEIETAIVNLRTAKIQLLQLLNDRTPVDQFDVTGPFDFSDSLQPLDTYRDAALAARPDLQAALQTVQQSVTNHKLAEANGSTDPTFGGWFTNNSSTNNPNGSETIGASVSVPLRIFDRNQGEKKRTLIDIDRSQQAEEAARAQVFSDVDTAYEVVRSNVELLKPYKAKYNDQALRVRDTVTFAYEHGGASLMDFLNAQSDYRQVQLAYAQLLGAYLTAAGQLNLAVGRETIP
;
A
#
# COMPACT_ATOMS: atom_id res chain seq x y z
N MET A 1 -49.27 -48.10 -32.76
CA MET A 1 -49.09 -49.53 -33.03
C MET A 1 -48.04 -50.06 -32.05
N LYS A 2 -48.51 -50.80 -31.01
CA LYS A 2 -48.00 -52.05 -30.47
C LYS A 2 -46.49 -52.06 -30.10
N LEU A 3 -45.98 -52.51 -28.99
CA LEU A 3 -46.42 -53.16 -27.75
C LEU A 3 -45.17 -53.33 -26.89
N SER A 4 -45.29 -53.17 -25.59
CA SER A 4 -44.42 -53.75 -24.55
C SER A 4 -44.59 -55.30 -24.58
N PRO A 5 -43.91 -56.16 -23.85
CA PRO A 5 -43.69 -56.09 -22.40
C PRO A 5 -42.46 -56.86 -21.81
N THR A 6 -42.27 -56.67 -20.56
CA THR A 6 -42.19 -57.63 -19.43
C THR A 6 -40.87 -58.35 -19.03
N TYR A 7 -40.55 -58.09 -17.70
CA TYR A 7 -40.08 -59.01 -16.63
C TYR A 7 -38.78 -59.82 -16.76
N ILE A 8 -37.92 -59.78 -15.78
CA ILE A 8 -37.76 -60.81 -14.72
C ILE A 8 -36.88 -60.26 -13.55
N LEU A 9 -37.40 -60.50 -12.36
CA LEU A 9 -36.80 -60.37 -11.03
C LEU A 9 -35.54 -61.21 -10.85
N ALA A 10 -34.50 -60.66 -10.21
CA ALA A 10 -33.58 -61.44 -9.39
C ALA A 10 -32.95 -60.54 -8.32
N GLY A 11 -33.36 -60.76 -7.10
CA GLY A 11 -32.84 -60.07 -5.91
C GLY A 11 -31.43 -60.52 -5.60
N ARG A 12 -30.63 -59.52 -5.18
CA ARG A 12 -29.43 -59.76 -4.38
C ARG A 12 -29.32 -58.70 -3.31
N ILE A 13 -29.56 -59.12 -2.10
CA ILE A 13 -29.30 -58.42 -0.85
C ILE A 13 -27.80 -58.15 -0.78
N TRP A 14 -27.41 -56.88 -0.80
CA TRP A 14 -26.07 -56.47 -0.40
C TRP A 14 -26.15 -55.60 0.84
N PHE A 15 -25.48 -56.05 1.87
CA PHE A 15 -25.25 -55.42 3.14
C PHE A 15 -24.66 -54.02 2.93
N CYS A 16 -25.36 -52.97 3.33
CA CYS A 16 -24.80 -51.65 3.56
C CYS A 16 -23.96 -51.68 4.85
N ALA A 17 -22.67 -51.88 4.70
CA ALA A 17 -21.70 -51.53 5.74
C ALA A 17 -21.56 -50.01 5.76
N LEU A 18 -22.21 -49.36 6.73
CA LEU A 18 -22.09 -47.93 7.00
C LEU A 18 -20.70 -47.67 7.60
N GLY A 19 -19.70 -47.45 6.74
CA GLY A 19 -18.40 -46.93 7.15
C GLY A 19 -18.53 -45.46 7.53
N ILE A 20 -18.66 -45.16 8.81
CA ILE A 20 -18.48 -43.86 9.41
C ILE A 20 -17.00 -43.51 9.21
N ALA A 21 -16.65 -42.83 8.10
CA ALA A 21 -15.39 -42.14 7.98
C ALA A 21 -15.43 -40.97 8.98
N LEU A 22 -14.85 -41.16 10.15
CA LEU A 22 -14.41 -40.04 11.01
C LEU A 22 -13.41 -39.23 10.18
N LEU A 23 -13.91 -38.22 9.46
CA LEU A 23 -13.10 -37.09 9.04
C LEU A 23 -12.60 -36.43 10.33
N GLY A 24 -11.45 -36.91 10.83
CA GLY A 24 -10.68 -36.15 11.79
C GLY A 24 -10.38 -34.78 11.15
N VAL A 25 -11.16 -33.78 11.52
CA VAL A 25 -10.76 -32.40 11.38
C VAL A 25 -9.52 -32.28 12.27
N THR A 26 -8.36 -32.52 11.66
CA THR A 26 -7.11 -32.07 12.25
C THR A 26 -7.26 -30.54 12.29
N ALA A 27 -7.60 -30.02 13.46
CA ALA A 27 -7.37 -28.62 13.76
C ALA A 27 -5.86 -28.41 13.55
N SER A 28 -5.47 -28.02 12.34
CA SER A 28 -4.14 -27.47 12.07
C SER A 28 -4.03 -26.30 13.03
N ALA A 29 -3.28 -26.48 14.10
CA ALA A 29 -2.81 -25.35 14.88
C ALA A 29 -2.18 -24.41 13.85
N GLN A 30 -2.84 -23.30 13.56
CA GLN A 30 -2.40 -22.37 12.54
C GLN A 30 -1.02 -21.90 12.98
N GLN A 31 -0.01 -22.23 12.19
CA GLN A 31 1.38 -21.91 12.51
C GLN A 31 1.50 -20.39 12.58
N ALA A 32 2.09 -19.88 13.66
CA ALA A 32 2.31 -18.46 13.84
C ALA A 32 3.13 -17.92 12.64
N LEU A 33 2.64 -16.86 12.02
CA LEU A 33 3.21 -16.30 10.80
C LEU A 33 4.49 -15.50 11.11
N THR A 34 5.53 -15.71 10.30
CA THR A 34 6.75 -14.90 10.32
C THR A 34 6.53 -13.59 9.56
N TRP A 35 7.47 -12.63 9.69
CA TRP A 35 7.42 -11.37 8.95
C TRP A 35 7.30 -11.59 7.44
N ASP A 36 8.15 -12.45 6.85
CA ASP A 36 8.14 -12.70 5.41
C ASP A 36 6.83 -13.28 4.92
N GLN A 37 6.22 -14.19 5.71
CA GLN A 37 4.91 -14.75 5.40
C GLN A 37 3.80 -13.70 5.47
N VAL A 38 3.85 -12.80 6.47
CA VAL A 38 2.90 -11.70 6.63
C VAL A 38 3.02 -10.72 5.46
N LYS A 39 4.25 -10.33 5.07
CA LYS A 39 4.54 -9.43 3.95
C LYS A 39 4.05 -10.03 2.63
N THR A 40 4.44 -11.27 2.30
CA THR A 40 4.01 -11.96 1.08
C THR A 40 2.48 -12.08 1.00
N LYS A 41 1.83 -12.42 2.12
CA LYS A 41 0.36 -12.49 2.16
C LYS A 41 -0.27 -11.12 1.93
N PHE A 42 0.27 -10.07 2.52
CA PHE A 42 -0.21 -8.69 2.35
C PHE A 42 -0.14 -8.25 0.89
N GLU A 43 1.01 -8.39 0.24
CA GLU A 43 1.24 -8.04 -1.17
C GLU A 43 0.28 -8.79 -2.10
N ALA A 44 0.01 -10.08 -1.79
CA ALA A 44 -0.88 -10.91 -2.61
C ALA A 44 -2.37 -10.57 -2.50
N VAL A 45 -2.84 -10.06 -1.33
CA VAL A 45 -4.30 -9.95 -1.07
C VAL A 45 -4.79 -8.54 -0.79
N ASN A 46 -3.91 -7.56 -0.54
CA ASN A 46 -4.34 -6.22 -0.14
C ASN A 46 -5.11 -5.52 -1.27
N PRO A 47 -6.39 -5.11 -1.05
CA PRO A 47 -7.20 -4.52 -2.12
C PRO A 47 -6.70 -3.14 -2.55
N ALA A 48 -6.09 -2.36 -1.65
CA ALA A 48 -5.60 -1.02 -1.98
C ALA A 48 -4.39 -1.08 -2.90
N LEU A 49 -3.45 -2.02 -2.67
CA LEU A 49 -2.32 -2.25 -3.60
C LEU A 49 -2.80 -2.72 -4.97
N LYS A 50 -3.81 -3.60 -5.01
CA LYS A 50 -4.37 -4.07 -6.29
C LYS A 50 -5.05 -2.95 -7.06
N ALA A 51 -5.86 -2.14 -6.39
CA ALA A 51 -6.53 -1.00 -7.02
C ALA A 51 -5.52 0.03 -7.56
N ASP A 52 -4.41 0.23 -6.87
CA ASP A 52 -3.36 1.14 -7.32
C ASP A 52 -2.54 0.53 -8.49
N ALA A 53 -2.31 -0.79 -8.49
CA ALA A 53 -1.73 -1.50 -9.64
C ALA A 53 -2.62 -1.39 -10.89
N ASP A 54 -3.96 -1.46 -10.73
CA ASP A 54 -4.91 -1.23 -11.83
C ASP A 54 -4.75 0.18 -12.42
N THR A 55 -4.39 1.21 -11.62
CA THR A 55 -4.10 2.57 -12.12
C THR A 55 -2.89 2.58 -13.07
N VAL A 56 -1.88 1.76 -12.81
CA VAL A 56 -0.74 1.59 -13.75
C VAL A 56 -1.22 0.97 -15.07
N ASP A 57 -2.12 -0.01 -15.02
CA ASP A 57 -2.68 -0.63 -16.22
C ASP A 57 -3.60 0.32 -17.00
N GLU A 58 -4.34 1.21 -16.32
CA GLU A 58 -5.09 2.30 -16.95
C GLU A 58 -4.15 3.24 -17.72
N MET A 59 -3.01 3.63 -17.14
CA MET A 59 -2.01 4.45 -17.84
C MET A 59 -1.41 3.75 -19.06
N ARG A 60 -1.20 2.43 -19.00
CA ARG A 60 -0.78 1.62 -20.18
C ARG A 60 -1.86 1.63 -21.29
N ALA A 61 -3.12 1.64 -20.92
CA ALA A 61 -4.21 1.78 -21.89
C ALA A 61 -4.24 3.18 -22.54
N GLU A 62 -3.88 4.23 -21.78
CA GLU A 62 -3.73 5.59 -22.32
C GLU A 62 -2.58 5.71 -23.34
N GLU A 63 -1.51 4.93 -23.24
CA GLU A 63 -0.46 4.87 -24.25
C GLU A 63 -1.02 4.46 -25.63
N ILE A 64 -1.96 3.49 -25.64
CA ILE A 64 -2.63 3.08 -26.87
C ILE A 64 -3.38 4.27 -27.47
N THR A 65 -4.15 4.98 -26.65
CA THR A 65 -4.93 6.16 -27.09
C THR A 65 -4.01 7.27 -27.60
N ALA A 66 -2.90 7.54 -26.90
CA ALA A 66 -1.93 8.58 -27.27
C ALA A 66 -1.28 8.32 -28.64
N PHE A 67 -1.13 7.07 -29.03
CA PHE A 67 -0.54 6.70 -30.32
C PHE A 67 -1.54 6.61 -31.47
N LEU A 68 -2.85 6.74 -31.21
CA LEU A 68 -3.85 6.69 -32.27
C LEU A 68 -3.73 7.88 -33.24
N ARG A 69 -3.98 7.61 -34.50
CA ARG A 69 -4.13 8.64 -35.51
C ARG A 69 -5.54 9.24 -35.44
N PRO A 70 -5.72 10.51 -35.82
CA PRO A 70 -7.06 11.06 -36.02
C PRO A 70 -7.86 10.19 -37.00
N ASN A 71 -9.10 9.89 -36.65
CA ASN A 71 -9.97 9.13 -37.53
C ASN A 71 -10.31 9.91 -38.78
N PRO A 72 -10.33 9.28 -39.97
CA PRO A 72 -10.92 9.86 -41.18
C PRO A 72 -12.39 10.24 -40.93
N GLN A 73 -12.83 11.34 -41.49
CA GLN A 73 -14.24 11.76 -41.44
C GLN A 73 -14.93 11.48 -42.76
N PHE A 74 -16.12 10.89 -42.68
CA PHE A 74 -17.03 10.74 -43.80
C PHE A 74 -18.26 11.60 -43.53
N THR A 75 -18.57 12.49 -44.49
CA THR A 75 -19.70 13.40 -44.38
C THR A 75 -20.53 13.29 -45.66
N ILE A 76 -21.84 13.24 -45.53
CA ILE A 76 -22.77 13.37 -46.67
C ILE A 76 -23.51 14.68 -46.46
N SER A 77 -23.39 15.62 -47.44
CA SER A 77 -24.20 16.82 -47.48
C SER A 77 -25.24 16.70 -48.60
N VAL A 78 -26.42 17.19 -48.29
CA VAL A 78 -27.55 17.21 -49.24
C VAL A 78 -28.06 18.68 -49.25
N ASP A 79 -27.78 19.40 -50.33
CA ASP A 79 -28.08 20.78 -50.49
C ASP A 79 -29.04 21.07 -51.66
N GLY A 80 -29.52 22.30 -51.79
CA GLY A 80 -30.36 22.71 -52.90
C GLY A 80 -31.82 22.29 -52.84
N ASN A 81 -32.27 21.77 -51.69
CA ASN A 81 -33.67 21.47 -51.45
C ASN A 81 -34.51 22.76 -51.38
N GLN A 82 -35.57 22.84 -52.19
CA GLN A 82 -36.44 24.01 -52.16
C GLN A 82 -37.37 23.98 -50.95
N VAL A 83 -37.32 25.01 -50.10
CA VAL A 83 -38.16 25.11 -48.90
C VAL A 83 -39.40 26.02 -49.09
N ALA A 84 -39.51 26.70 -50.27
CA ALA A 84 -40.65 27.50 -50.63
C ALA A 84 -40.81 27.56 -52.18
N PRO A 85 -42.01 27.78 -52.72
CA PRO A 85 -42.20 27.92 -54.16
C PRO A 85 -41.38 29.08 -54.73
N LYS A 86 -40.74 28.86 -55.87
CA LYS A 86 -40.07 29.88 -56.68
C LYS A 86 -40.89 30.13 -57.91
N ASN A 87 -41.36 31.39 -58.13
CA ASN A 87 -42.24 31.78 -59.22
C ASN A 87 -43.52 30.90 -59.34
N GLY A 88 -44.11 30.56 -58.18
CA GLY A 88 -45.33 29.73 -58.13
C GLY A 88 -45.11 28.23 -58.36
N VAL A 89 -43.88 27.77 -58.58
CA VAL A 89 -43.55 26.38 -58.82
C VAL A 89 -42.87 25.74 -57.58
N TRP A 90 -43.45 24.67 -57.07
CA TRP A 90 -42.92 23.90 -55.97
C TRP A 90 -42.30 22.57 -56.46
N THR A 91 -40.98 22.50 -56.46
CA THR A 91 -40.21 21.31 -56.84
C THR A 91 -39.11 21.01 -55.80
N PRO A 92 -39.47 20.50 -54.64
CA PRO A 92 -38.57 20.46 -53.47
C PRO A 92 -37.25 19.77 -53.69
N PHE A 93 -37.20 18.76 -54.56
CA PHE A 93 -35.99 17.94 -54.79
C PHE A 93 -35.32 18.17 -56.15
N LYS A 94 -35.86 19.04 -57.00
CA LYS A 94 -35.33 19.22 -58.39
C LYS A 94 -33.93 19.85 -58.42
N GLY A 95 -33.50 20.51 -57.36
CA GLY A 95 -32.17 21.16 -57.26
C GLY A 95 -31.22 20.45 -56.30
N THR A 96 -31.60 19.29 -55.81
CA THR A 96 -30.82 18.56 -54.82
C THR A 96 -29.43 18.23 -55.31
N THR A 97 -28.44 18.59 -54.53
CA THR A 97 -27.03 18.23 -54.73
C THR A 97 -26.64 17.28 -53.60
N GLU A 98 -26.21 16.12 -53.91
CA GLU A 98 -25.69 15.11 -52.99
C GLU A 98 -24.17 15.11 -53.06
N GLN A 99 -23.49 15.23 -51.88
CA GLN A 99 -22.04 15.31 -51.85
C GLN A 99 -21.48 14.47 -50.70
N PRO A 100 -21.21 13.19 -50.90
CA PRO A 100 -20.35 12.40 -50.01
C PRO A 100 -18.93 12.96 -50.06
N ASN A 101 -18.36 13.17 -48.87
CA ASN A 101 -17.02 13.74 -48.67
C ASN A 101 -16.25 12.83 -47.70
N PHE A 102 -15.00 12.57 -47.99
CA PHE A 102 -14.03 11.92 -47.14
C PHE A 102 -12.90 12.87 -46.82
N SER A 103 -12.52 13.02 -45.55
CA SER A 103 -11.40 13.84 -45.16
C SER A 103 -10.50 13.17 -44.13
N TYR A 104 -9.21 13.46 -44.18
CA TYR A 104 -8.19 12.90 -43.31
C TYR A 104 -7.19 13.98 -42.87
N LEU A 105 -7.03 14.14 -41.56
CA LEU A 105 -6.03 15.00 -40.94
C LEU A 105 -4.68 14.29 -40.89
N HIS A 106 -3.66 14.85 -41.49
CA HIS A 106 -2.29 14.34 -41.44
C HIS A 106 -1.47 15.12 -40.43
N GLU A 107 -1.19 14.47 -39.27
CA GLU A 107 -0.36 15.06 -38.23
C GLU A 107 1.11 15.11 -38.65
N ARG A 108 1.77 16.25 -38.39
CA ARG A 108 3.18 16.50 -38.73
C ARG A 108 4.01 16.69 -37.46
N LYS A 109 5.35 16.77 -37.62
CA LYS A 109 6.29 17.07 -36.52
C LYS A 109 6.26 16.06 -35.37
N HIS A 110 6.04 14.80 -35.68
CA HIS A 110 6.07 13.70 -34.71
C HIS A 110 5.13 13.89 -33.50
N LYS A 111 4.00 14.60 -33.70
CA LYS A 111 3.05 14.88 -32.62
C LYS A 111 2.55 13.61 -31.94
N ARG A 112 2.26 12.59 -32.75
CA ARG A 112 1.78 11.29 -32.28
C ARG A 112 2.85 10.56 -31.46
N GLU A 113 4.09 10.55 -31.92
CA GLU A 113 5.23 9.94 -31.25
C GLU A 113 5.51 10.66 -29.92
N LEU A 114 5.46 11.98 -29.90
CA LEU A 114 5.63 12.79 -28.67
C LEU A 114 4.49 12.60 -27.67
N ARG A 115 3.24 12.39 -28.14
CA ARG A 115 2.13 12.05 -27.26
C ARG A 115 2.35 10.68 -26.62
N LEU A 116 2.80 9.68 -27.41
CA LEU A 116 3.13 8.36 -26.92
C LEU A 116 4.26 8.43 -25.88
N GLU A 117 5.36 9.12 -26.21
CA GLU A 117 6.52 9.29 -25.29
C GLU A 117 6.07 9.93 -23.97
N SER A 118 5.27 10.99 -24.01
CA SER A 118 4.72 11.60 -22.80
C SER A 118 3.78 10.68 -22.01
N ALA A 119 2.98 9.85 -22.69
CA ALA A 119 2.11 8.88 -22.03
C ALA A 119 2.93 7.75 -21.36
N GLN A 120 3.97 7.24 -22.03
CA GLN A 120 4.90 6.25 -21.48
C GLN A 120 5.65 6.77 -20.24
N GLU A 121 6.13 8.02 -20.31
CA GLU A 121 6.73 8.68 -19.14
C GLU A 121 5.71 8.83 -18.01
N GLY A 122 4.45 9.13 -18.32
CA GLY A 122 3.35 9.13 -17.36
C GLY A 122 3.13 7.76 -16.70
N THR A 123 3.17 6.68 -17.48
CA THR A 123 3.10 5.30 -16.97
C THR A 123 4.26 5.00 -16.01
N HIS A 124 5.49 5.41 -16.36
CA HIS A 124 6.66 5.22 -15.47
C HIS A 124 6.52 6.00 -14.16
N ILE A 125 6.02 7.23 -14.21
CA ILE A 125 5.75 8.03 -13.01
C ILE A 125 4.74 7.32 -12.10
N THR A 126 3.62 6.87 -12.68
CA THR A 126 2.56 6.16 -11.93
C THR A 126 3.09 4.86 -11.35
N GLN A 127 3.94 4.13 -12.08
CA GLN A 127 4.58 2.93 -11.55
C GLN A 127 5.50 3.24 -10.35
N SER A 128 6.32 4.28 -10.43
CA SER A 128 7.15 4.69 -9.30
C SER A 128 6.32 5.17 -8.10
N GLN A 129 5.16 5.80 -8.34
CA GLN A 129 4.21 6.17 -7.29
C GLN A 129 3.56 4.95 -6.64
N HIS A 130 3.25 3.92 -7.43
CA HIS A 130 2.76 2.63 -6.93
C HIS A 130 3.80 1.95 -6.02
N GLU A 131 5.06 1.89 -6.43
CA GLU A 131 6.15 1.35 -5.63
C GLU A 131 6.36 2.15 -4.32
N ASP A 132 6.16 3.47 -4.37
CA ASP A 132 6.19 4.32 -3.16
C ASP A 132 5.02 4.04 -2.22
N LEU A 133 3.82 3.87 -2.75
CA LEU A 133 2.64 3.47 -1.97
C LEU A 133 2.85 2.12 -1.30
N GLU A 134 3.33 1.11 -2.05
CA GLU A 134 3.64 -0.22 -1.52
C GLU A 134 4.65 -0.12 -0.36
N ARG A 135 5.74 0.61 -0.53
CA ARG A 135 6.76 0.87 0.49
C ARG A 135 6.16 1.45 1.78
N ASN A 136 5.31 2.46 1.64
CA ASN A 136 4.65 3.10 2.78
C ASN A 136 3.67 2.15 3.47
N MET A 137 2.93 1.35 2.72
CA MET A 137 1.98 0.38 3.26
C MET A 137 2.70 -0.79 3.95
N VAL A 138 3.82 -1.27 3.41
CA VAL A 138 4.68 -2.29 4.04
C VAL A 138 5.24 -1.79 5.36
N PHE A 139 5.62 -0.51 5.47
CA PHE A 139 6.01 0.08 6.75
C PHE A 139 4.85 0.08 7.77
N GLY A 140 3.64 0.45 7.35
CA GLY A 140 2.45 0.36 8.19
C GLY A 140 2.18 -1.07 8.68
N LEU A 141 2.35 -2.06 7.79
CA LEU A 141 2.26 -3.48 8.12
C LEU A 141 3.33 -3.90 9.13
N ARG A 142 4.59 -3.48 8.94
CA ARG A 142 5.71 -3.76 9.87
C ARG A 142 5.42 -3.19 11.24
N THR A 143 4.92 -1.98 11.33
CA THR A 143 4.53 -1.35 12.59
C THR A 143 3.45 -2.15 13.33
N ALA A 144 2.40 -2.60 12.64
CA ALA A 144 1.35 -3.43 13.21
C ALA A 144 1.87 -4.82 13.66
N PHE A 145 2.80 -5.41 12.88
CA PHE A 145 3.47 -6.66 13.23
C PHE A 145 4.30 -6.52 14.49
N VAL A 146 5.14 -5.49 14.58
CA VAL A 146 5.96 -5.17 15.77
C VAL A 146 5.08 -4.91 16.99
N ALA A 147 4.00 -4.15 16.85
CA ALA A 147 3.04 -3.90 17.92
C ALA A 147 2.40 -5.21 18.44
N THR A 148 2.13 -6.16 17.55
CA THR A 148 1.60 -7.48 17.94
C THR A 148 2.65 -8.30 18.69
N LEU A 149 3.91 -8.32 18.25
CA LEU A 149 5.01 -8.97 18.95
C LEU A 149 5.24 -8.36 20.34
N GLN A 150 5.25 -7.04 20.43
CA GLN A 150 5.40 -6.32 21.69
C GLN A 150 4.28 -6.63 22.66
N ALA A 151 3.01 -6.58 22.21
CA ALA A 151 1.86 -6.90 23.06
C ALA A 151 1.89 -8.36 23.53
N LYS A 152 2.33 -9.28 22.67
CA LYS A 152 2.54 -10.71 23.04
C LYS A 152 3.62 -10.86 24.10
N HIS A 153 4.73 -10.14 23.96
CA HIS A 153 5.83 -10.16 24.95
C HIS A 153 5.38 -9.59 26.30
N ILE A 154 4.67 -8.46 26.30
CA ILE A 154 4.14 -7.84 27.53
C ILE A 154 3.13 -8.76 28.22
N LEU A 155 2.25 -9.44 27.47
CA LEU A 155 1.34 -10.45 28.07
C LEU A 155 2.12 -11.60 28.70
N GLY A 156 3.23 -12.03 28.08
CA GLY A 156 4.11 -13.04 28.64
C GLY A 156 4.71 -12.60 30.00
N LEU A 157 5.19 -11.35 30.07
CA LEU A 157 5.71 -10.75 31.31
C LEU A 157 4.63 -10.69 32.39
N ALA A 158 3.45 -10.16 32.06
CA ALA A 158 2.35 -10.03 33.04
C ALA A 158 1.92 -11.39 33.62
N LYS A 159 1.88 -12.45 32.80
CA LYS A 159 1.59 -13.82 33.27
C LYS A 159 2.68 -14.37 34.18
N ALA A 160 3.94 -14.17 33.82
CA ALA A 160 5.07 -14.61 34.63
C ALA A 160 5.12 -13.88 35.99
N ASP A 161 4.79 -12.57 35.99
CA ASP A 161 4.70 -11.78 37.21
C ASP A 161 3.57 -12.27 38.14
N LEU A 162 2.39 -12.57 37.62
CA LEU A 162 1.31 -13.12 38.44
C LEU A 162 1.67 -14.50 39.01
N GLU A 163 2.24 -15.40 38.19
CA GLU A 163 2.69 -16.72 38.66
C GLU A 163 3.72 -16.62 39.78
N TYR A 164 4.67 -15.68 39.63
CA TYR A 164 5.66 -15.42 40.67
C TYR A 164 4.99 -14.85 41.91
N TYR A 165 4.04 -13.92 41.79
CA TYR A 165 3.33 -13.32 42.89
C TYR A 165 2.44 -14.31 43.66
N ASP A 166 1.79 -15.24 42.96
CA ASP A 166 1.01 -16.35 43.59
C ASP A 166 1.88 -17.19 44.52
N LYS A 167 3.13 -17.49 44.15
CA LYS A 167 4.08 -18.20 45.03
C LYS A 167 4.37 -17.40 46.30
N ILE A 168 4.47 -16.10 46.21
CA ILE A 168 4.70 -15.23 47.39
C ILE A 168 3.46 -15.19 48.28
N ILE A 169 2.26 -15.22 47.75
CA ILE A 169 1.02 -15.30 48.52
C ILE A 169 1.01 -16.63 49.34
N ASP A 170 1.38 -17.75 48.72
CA ASP A 170 1.40 -19.05 49.40
C ASP A 170 2.44 -19.05 50.56
N ILE A 171 3.63 -18.49 50.31
CA ILE A 171 4.65 -18.33 51.38
C ILE A 171 4.11 -17.43 52.50
N SER A 172 3.47 -16.30 52.15
CA SER A 172 2.93 -15.33 53.12
C SER A 172 1.79 -15.95 53.95
N ARG A 173 0.94 -16.78 53.37
CA ARG A 173 -0.10 -17.57 54.10
C ARG A 173 0.52 -18.53 55.12
N ALA A 174 1.57 -19.24 54.71
CA ALA A 174 2.27 -20.15 55.62
C ALA A 174 2.92 -19.41 56.79
N ARG A 175 3.54 -18.27 56.56
CA ARG A 175 4.11 -17.37 57.61
C ARG A 175 3.03 -16.85 58.54
N PHE A 176 1.87 -16.45 58.02
CA PHE A 176 0.74 -16.01 58.84
C PHE A 176 0.24 -17.12 59.74
N GLN A 177 0.11 -18.35 59.22
CA GLN A 177 -0.28 -19.55 60.01
C GLN A 177 0.77 -19.85 61.11
N ALA A 178 2.04 -19.59 60.87
CA ALA A 178 3.11 -19.74 61.86
C ALA A 178 3.18 -18.62 62.91
N GLY A 179 2.42 -17.54 62.69
CA GLY A 179 2.44 -16.33 63.54
C GLY A 179 3.53 -15.32 63.23
N ASP A 180 4.25 -15.49 62.10
CA ASP A 180 5.39 -14.66 61.69
C ASP A 180 4.98 -13.47 60.79
N LEU A 181 3.70 -13.36 60.48
CA LEU A 181 3.16 -12.28 59.63
C LEU A 181 1.86 -11.73 60.24
N ALA A 182 1.67 -10.42 60.19
CA ALA A 182 0.42 -9.77 60.63
C ALA A 182 -0.71 -9.95 59.59
N GLN A 183 -1.96 -10.08 60.05
CA GLN A 183 -3.12 -10.21 59.20
C GLN A 183 -3.19 -9.07 58.16
N ILE A 184 -2.91 -7.83 58.58
CA ILE A 184 -2.98 -6.66 57.67
C ILE A 184 -1.97 -6.72 56.54
N ASP A 185 -0.82 -7.36 56.75
CA ASP A 185 0.20 -7.54 55.71
C ASP A 185 -0.23 -8.63 54.70
N LEU A 186 -0.83 -9.73 55.20
CA LEU A 186 -1.42 -10.75 54.32
C LEU A 186 -2.56 -10.19 53.46
N ASP A 187 -3.48 -9.45 54.11
CA ASP A 187 -4.60 -8.81 53.38
C ASP A 187 -4.10 -7.86 52.30
N ARG A 188 -3.03 -7.12 52.56
CA ARG A 188 -2.40 -6.21 51.59
C ARG A 188 -1.79 -6.97 50.42
N ILE A 189 -1.11 -8.07 50.65
CA ILE A 189 -0.54 -8.92 49.60
C ILE A 189 -1.67 -9.51 48.75
N GLU A 190 -2.71 -10.08 49.35
CA GLU A 190 -3.83 -10.65 48.60
C GLU A 190 -4.60 -9.60 47.78
N LEU A 191 -4.76 -8.38 48.34
CA LEU A 191 -5.41 -7.29 47.60
C LEU A 191 -4.62 -6.83 46.39
N LEU A 192 -3.28 -6.82 46.45
CA LEU A 192 -2.44 -6.46 45.29
C LEU A 192 -2.52 -7.46 44.16
N ARG A 193 -2.90 -8.72 44.39
CA ARG A 193 -3.12 -9.72 43.35
C ARG A 193 -4.15 -9.28 42.30
N VAL A 194 -5.17 -8.53 42.74
CA VAL A 194 -6.20 -7.98 41.84
C VAL A 194 -5.61 -7.04 40.78
N GLN A 195 -4.55 -6.28 41.15
CA GLN A 195 -3.84 -5.44 40.20
C GLN A 195 -3.15 -6.27 39.10
N TYR A 196 -2.46 -7.36 39.45
CA TYR A 196 -1.82 -8.26 38.47
C TYR A 196 -2.82 -8.92 37.55
N GLU A 197 -3.98 -9.34 38.06
CA GLU A 197 -5.08 -9.84 37.21
C GLU A 197 -5.59 -8.81 36.22
N SER A 198 -5.79 -7.56 36.68
CA SER A 198 -6.22 -6.46 35.83
C SER A 198 -5.17 -6.12 34.74
N GLU A 199 -3.88 -6.24 35.06
CA GLU A 199 -2.80 -6.04 34.09
C GLU A 199 -2.80 -7.12 33.00
N ILE A 200 -3.04 -8.39 33.35
CA ILE A 200 -3.19 -9.49 32.39
C ILE A 200 -4.37 -9.23 31.45
N GLU A 201 -5.54 -8.88 31.98
CA GLU A 201 -6.71 -8.58 31.16
C GLU A 201 -6.45 -7.41 30.21
N THR A 202 -5.79 -6.36 30.68
CA THR A 202 -5.36 -5.23 29.84
C THR A 202 -4.39 -5.71 28.73
N ALA A 203 -3.42 -6.54 29.05
CA ALA A 203 -2.46 -7.08 28.08
C ALA A 203 -3.14 -7.99 27.05
N ILE A 204 -4.13 -8.79 27.47
CA ILE A 204 -4.96 -9.61 26.54
C ILE A 204 -5.71 -8.71 25.56
N VAL A 205 -6.37 -7.66 26.03
CA VAL A 205 -7.10 -6.72 25.16
C VAL A 205 -6.13 -6.05 24.18
N ASN A 206 -4.97 -5.59 24.64
CA ASN A 206 -3.96 -4.96 23.80
C ASN A 206 -3.45 -5.92 22.71
N LEU A 207 -3.16 -7.17 23.04
CA LEU A 207 -2.75 -8.19 22.07
C LEU A 207 -3.86 -8.47 21.04
N ARG A 208 -5.10 -8.63 21.49
CA ARG A 208 -6.24 -8.84 20.58
C ARG A 208 -6.45 -7.66 19.65
N THR A 209 -6.35 -6.44 20.16
CA THR A 209 -6.47 -5.22 19.34
C THR A 209 -5.36 -5.13 18.29
N ALA A 210 -4.11 -5.39 18.67
CA ALA A 210 -2.99 -5.42 17.74
C ALA A 210 -3.17 -6.50 16.64
N LYS A 211 -3.63 -7.70 17.02
CA LYS A 211 -3.96 -8.77 16.06
C LYS A 211 -5.08 -8.36 15.10
N ILE A 212 -6.14 -7.68 15.57
CA ILE A 212 -7.23 -7.18 14.73
C ILE A 212 -6.72 -6.18 13.69
N GLN A 213 -5.85 -5.25 14.11
CA GLN A 213 -5.25 -4.28 13.19
C GLN A 213 -4.41 -4.96 12.11
N LEU A 214 -3.63 -5.97 12.49
CA LEU A 214 -2.83 -6.73 11.53
C LEU A 214 -3.71 -7.54 10.56
N LEU A 215 -4.76 -8.21 11.06
CA LEU A 215 -5.74 -8.94 10.24
C LEU A 215 -6.47 -8.02 9.26
N GLN A 216 -6.79 -6.79 9.67
CA GLN A 216 -7.39 -5.78 8.79
C GLN A 216 -6.46 -5.46 7.60
N LEU A 217 -5.18 -5.23 7.86
CA LEU A 217 -4.19 -4.97 6.80
C LEU A 217 -4.03 -6.15 5.85
N LEU A 218 -4.11 -7.38 6.38
CA LEU A 218 -4.05 -8.62 5.61
C LEU A 218 -5.37 -8.96 4.88
N ASN A 219 -6.41 -8.12 5.02
CA ASN A 219 -7.76 -8.43 4.53
C ASN A 219 -8.21 -9.86 4.94
N ASP A 220 -7.84 -10.29 6.13
CA ASP A 220 -8.09 -11.62 6.66
C ASP A 220 -9.18 -11.57 7.75
N ARG A 221 -10.14 -12.47 7.68
CA ARG A 221 -11.25 -12.60 8.64
C ARG A 221 -11.10 -13.78 9.58
N THR A 222 -9.90 -14.35 9.68
CA THR A 222 -9.60 -15.39 10.65
C THR A 222 -9.95 -14.90 12.06
N PRO A 223 -10.61 -15.73 12.89
CA PRO A 223 -10.87 -15.38 14.30
C PRO A 223 -9.57 -15.04 15.03
N VAL A 224 -9.57 -13.95 15.80
CA VAL A 224 -8.38 -13.40 16.49
C VAL A 224 -7.66 -14.46 17.34
N ASP A 225 -8.41 -15.36 17.96
CA ASP A 225 -7.85 -16.40 18.82
C ASP A 225 -7.12 -17.52 18.04
N GLN A 226 -7.37 -17.62 16.73
CA GLN A 226 -6.70 -18.57 15.82
C GLN A 226 -5.52 -17.95 15.08
N PHE A 227 -5.38 -16.63 15.12
CA PHE A 227 -4.30 -15.90 14.45
C PHE A 227 -3.16 -15.63 15.41
N ASP A 228 -1.93 -15.90 14.98
CA ASP A 228 -0.73 -15.58 15.76
C ASP A 228 0.44 -15.22 14.85
N VAL A 229 1.41 -14.48 15.42
CA VAL A 229 2.65 -14.10 14.75
C VAL A 229 3.85 -14.49 15.59
N THR A 230 4.99 -14.68 14.91
CA THR A 230 6.26 -15.02 15.54
C THR A 230 7.40 -14.31 14.83
N GLY A 231 8.42 -13.93 15.59
CA GLY A 231 9.60 -13.26 15.06
C GLY A 231 10.58 -12.92 16.17
N PRO A 232 11.80 -12.51 15.80
CA PRO A 232 12.78 -12.02 16.77
C PRO A 232 12.26 -10.73 17.43
N PHE A 233 12.37 -10.65 18.74
CA PHE A 233 12.06 -9.45 19.53
C PHE A 233 13.32 -9.05 20.31
N ASP A 234 14.34 -8.61 19.56
CA ASP A 234 15.66 -8.21 20.05
C ASP A 234 16.19 -7.06 19.17
N PHE A 235 17.31 -6.47 19.51
CA PHE A 235 17.94 -5.40 18.75
C PHE A 235 19.36 -5.78 18.29
N SER A 236 19.77 -5.18 17.16
CA SER A 236 21.15 -5.23 16.66
C SER A 236 21.82 -3.88 16.88
N ASP A 237 23.07 -3.88 17.30
CA ASP A 237 23.88 -2.68 17.50
C ASP A 237 24.78 -2.34 16.30
N SER A 238 24.69 -3.13 15.21
CA SER A 238 25.50 -2.97 14.00
C SER A 238 24.86 -1.98 13.02
N LEU A 239 24.93 -0.68 13.31
CA LEU A 239 24.57 0.37 12.35
C LEU A 239 25.75 0.66 11.41
N GLN A 240 25.46 0.80 10.11
CA GLN A 240 26.41 1.29 9.12
C GLN A 240 26.58 2.81 9.21
N PRO A 241 27.62 3.39 8.60
CA PRO A 241 27.76 4.85 8.50
C PRO A 241 26.57 5.49 7.79
N LEU A 242 26.15 6.69 8.26
CA LEU A 242 24.99 7.42 7.74
C LEU A 242 25.05 7.63 6.22
N ASP A 243 26.23 7.95 5.67
CA ASP A 243 26.38 8.21 4.23
C ASP A 243 26.03 6.98 3.37
N THR A 244 26.29 5.75 3.88
CA THR A 244 25.87 4.52 3.19
C THR A 244 24.35 4.43 3.02
N TYR A 245 23.59 4.87 4.03
CA TYR A 245 22.13 4.92 3.96
C TYR A 245 21.63 6.03 3.03
N ARG A 246 22.29 7.20 3.02
CA ARG A 246 21.97 8.31 2.10
C ARG A 246 22.17 7.91 0.64
N ASP A 247 23.31 7.31 0.33
CA ASP A 247 23.62 6.85 -1.04
C ASP A 247 22.62 5.77 -1.50
N ALA A 248 22.27 4.85 -0.60
CA ALA A 248 21.28 3.82 -0.88
C ALA A 248 19.89 4.42 -1.14
N ALA A 249 19.49 5.43 -0.36
CA ALA A 249 18.19 6.09 -0.50
C ALA A 249 18.09 6.86 -1.83
N LEU A 250 19.12 7.59 -2.21
CA LEU A 250 19.17 8.30 -3.50
C LEU A 250 19.03 7.35 -4.70
N ALA A 251 19.51 6.12 -4.57
CA ALA A 251 19.42 5.12 -5.63
C ALA A 251 18.13 4.31 -5.65
N ALA A 252 17.47 4.13 -4.48
CA ALA A 252 16.39 3.15 -4.32
C ALA A 252 15.01 3.76 -4.12
N ARG A 253 14.89 5.03 -3.75
CA ARG A 253 13.58 5.62 -3.40
C ARG A 253 12.69 5.88 -4.62
N PRO A 254 11.49 5.28 -4.67
CA PRO A 254 10.59 5.44 -5.80
C PRO A 254 10.00 6.86 -5.93
N ASP A 255 9.76 7.56 -4.82
CA ASP A 255 9.25 8.94 -4.83
C ASP A 255 10.25 9.92 -5.49
N LEU A 256 11.56 9.75 -5.25
CA LEU A 256 12.60 10.50 -5.95
C LEU A 256 12.65 10.12 -7.43
N GLN A 257 12.50 8.83 -7.76
CA GLN A 257 12.43 8.37 -9.16
C GLN A 257 11.24 8.98 -9.89
N ALA A 258 10.07 9.03 -9.26
CA ALA A 258 8.88 9.67 -9.81
C ALA A 258 9.12 11.18 -10.08
N ALA A 259 9.83 11.88 -9.19
CA ALA A 259 10.18 13.29 -9.39
C ALA A 259 11.12 13.48 -10.58
N LEU A 260 12.16 12.64 -10.73
CA LEU A 260 13.09 12.65 -11.87
C LEU A 260 12.36 12.37 -13.20
N GLN A 261 11.47 11.39 -13.21
CA GLN A 261 10.65 11.04 -14.38
C GLN A 261 9.67 12.18 -14.75
N THR A 262 9.14 12.90 -13.74
CA THR A 262 8.29 14.07 -13.96
C THR A 262 9.05 15.20 -14.66
N VAL A 263 10.32 15.42 -14.34
CA VAL A 263 11.16 16.38 -15.08
C VAL A 263 11.29 15.95 -16.54
N GLN A 264 11.54 14.67 -16.80
CA GLN A 264 11.65 14.15 -18.16
C GLN A 264 10.35 14.34 -18.94
N GLN A 265 9.21 13.99 -18.37
CA GLN A 265 7.89 14.18 -18.98
C GLN A 265 7.59 15.65 -19.28
N SER A 266 7.99 16.58 -18.40
CA SER A 266 7.80 18.04 -18.63
C SER A 266 8.61 18.52 -19.86
N VAL A 267 9.81 17.96 -20.08
CA VAL A 267 10.62 18.23 -21.29
C VAL A 267 9.94 17.69 -22.54
N THR A 268 9.43 16.47 -22.51
CA THR A 268 8.69 15.87 -23.63
C THR A 268 7.40 16.65 -23.92
N ASN A 269 6.65 17.08 -22.89
CA ASN A 269 5.48 17.92 -23.03
C ASN A 269 5.80 19.26 -23.66
N HIS A 270 6.96 19.85 -23.36
CA HIS A 270 7.40 21.08 -24.02
C HIS A 270 7.67 20.86 -25.52
N LYS A 271 8.38 19.78 -25.89
CA LYS A 271 8.57 19.40 -27.29
C LYS A 271 7.24 19.19 -28.03
N LEU A 272 6.26 18.55 -27.35
CA LEU A 272 4.92 18.37 -27.89
C LEU A 272 4.21 19.71 -28.08
N ALA A 273 4.32 20.65 -27.14
CA ALA A 273 3.76 21.99 -27.25
C ALA A 273 4.39 22.79 -28.42
N GLU A 274 5.69 22.61 -28.67
CA GLU A 274 6.37 23.16 -29.85
C GLU A 274 5.85 22.53 -31.14
N ALA A 275 5.73 21.18 -31.19
CA ALA A 275 5.20 20.45 -32.33
C ALA A 275 3.75 20.85 -32.65
N ASN A 276 2.91 21.05 -31.62
CA ASN A 276 1.53 21.52 -31.74
C ASN A 276 1.44 22.95 -32.27
N GLY A 277 2.48 23.74 -32.17
CA GLY A 277 2.62 25.03 -32.83
C GLY A 277 2.73 24.95 -34.38
N SER A 278 2.96 23.77 -34.97
CA SER A 278 3.00 23.54 -36.40
C SER A 278 1.61 23.24 -36.99
N THR A 279 1.44 23.51 -38.29
CA THR A 279 0.18 23.23 -39.00
C THR A 279 0.13 21.79 -39.47
N ASP A 280 -1.06 21.20 -39.44
CA ASP A 280 -1.38 19.88 -39.99
C ASP A 280 -2.32 20.04 -41.19
N PRO A 281 -1.97 19.51 -42.38
CA PRO A 281 -2.85 19.53 -43.52
C PRO A 281 -3.98 18.51 -43.39
N THR A 282 -5.17 18.92 -43.80
CA THR A 282 -6.31 18.01 -44.00
C THR A 282 -6.48 17.79 -45.50
N PHE A 283 -6.40 16.52 -45.89
CA PHE A 283 -6.68 16.10 -47.26
C PHE A 283 -8.14 15.68 -47.35
N GLY A 284 -8.86 16.18 -48.36
CA GLY A 284 -10.26 15.86 -48.62
C GLY A 284 -10.48 15.45 -50.05
N GLY A 285 -11.50 14.58 -50.27
CA GLY A 285 -11.99 14.19 -51.57
C GLY A 285 -13.50 14.02 -51.50
N TRP A 286 -14.19 14.47 -52.54
CA TRP A 286 -15.64 14.36 -52.62
C TRP A 286 -16.12 13.99 -54.02
N PHE A 287 -17.29 13.40 -54.06
CA PHE A 287 -18.09 13.20 -55.26
C PHE A 287 -19.34 14.07 -55.15
N THR A 288 -19.71 14.75 -56.22
CA THR A 288 -20.95 15.56 -56.26
C THR A 288 -21.86 14.99 -57.33
N ASN A 289 -23.09 14.68 -56.97
CA ASN A 289 -24.19 14.38 -57.89
C ASN A 289 -25.17 15.57 -57.86
N ASN A 290 -25.35 16.24 -58.97
CA ASN A 290 -26.30 17.31 -59.12
C ASN A 290 -27.12 17.13 -60.40
N SER A 291 -28.30 16.52 -60.25
CA SER A 291 -29.18 16.14 -61.34
C SER A 291 -29.83 17.34 -62.09
N SER A 292 -29.70 18.60 -61.59
CA SER A 292 -30.41 19.73 -62.15
C SER A 292 -29.50 20.84 -62.72
N THR A 293 -28.22 20.64 -62.83
CA THR A 293 -27.31 21.67 -63.34
C THR A 293 -27.14 21.65 -64.84
N ASN A 294 -27.19 22.85 -65.44
CA ASN A 294 -26.61 23.06 -66.75
C ASN A 294 -25.06 23.13 -66.69
N ASN A 295 -24.46 22.22 -65.92
CA ASN A 295 -23.01 22.16 -65.82
C ASN A 295 -22.47 21.57 -67.16
N PRO A 296 -21.67 22.34 -67.93
CA PRO A 296 -21.11 21.86 -69.17
C PRO A 296 -20.17 20.66 -69.01
N ASN A 297 -19.73 20.40 -67.78
CA ASN A 297 -18.85 19.26 -67.46
C ASN A 297 -19.60 17.99 -66.95
N GLY A 298 -20.93 18.00 -66.95
CA GLY A 298 -21.76 16.88 -66.50
C GLY A 298 -22.42 17.09 -65.14
N SER A 299 -23.37 16.21 -64.79
CA SER A 299 -24.10 16.21 -63.52
C SER A 299 -23.28 15.61 -62.39
N GLU A 300 -22.23 14.86 -62.66
CA GLU A 300 -21.37 14.17 -61.72
C GLU A 300 -19.97 14.74 -61.80
N THR A 301 -19.40 15.12 -60.61
CA THR A 301 -18.05 15.67 -60.51
C THR A 301 -17.30 15.07 -59.35
N ILE A 302 -15.99 14.97 -59.50
CA ILE A 302 -15.07 14.56 -58.40
C ILE A 302 -14.18 15.79 -58.09
N GLY A 303 -13.97 16.02 -56.79
CA GLY A 303 -13.07 17.07 -56.33
C GLY A 303 -12.10 16.58 -55.27
N ALA A 304 -10.99 17.26 -55.09
CA ALA A 304 -10.03 17.06 -54.05
C ALA A 304 -9.65 18.41 -53.43
N SER A 305 -9.35 18.39 -52.11
CA SER A 305 -8.91 19.57 -51.41
C SER A 305 -7.72 19.29 -50.47
N VAL A 306 -6.92 20.31 -50.25
CA VAL A 306 -5.95 20.36 -49.18
C VAL A 306 -6.24 21.60 -48.37
N SER A 307 -6.62 21.42 -47.11
CA SER A 307 -6.87 22.51 -46.17
C SER A 307 -5.70 22.60 -45.19
N VAL A 308 -5.12 23.80 -45.06
CA VAL A 308 -4.00 24.06 -44.15
C VAL A 308 -4.38 25.26 -43.27
N PRO A 309 -4.52 25.07 -41.94
CA PRO A 309 -4.81 26.19 -41.04
C PRO A 309 -3.64 27.15 -41.00
N LEU A 310 -3.89 28.42 -41.29
CA LEU A 310 -2.88 29.49 -41.25
C LEU A 310 -2.74 30.00 -39.82
N ARG A 311 -1.63 29.63 -39.16
CA ARG A 311 -1.34 30.05 -37.78
C ARG A 311 -0.79 31.46 -37.71
N ILE A 312 -1.65 32.44 -37.92
CA ILE A 312 -1.28 33.90 -37.92
C ILE A 312 -1.28 34.39 -36.50
N PHE A 313 -2.30 34.10 -35.72
CA PHE A 313 -2.52 34.60 -34.36
C PHE A 313 -2.10 33.58 -33.30
N ASP A 314 -2.62 32.36 -33.39
CA ASP A 314 -2.31 31.27 -32.47
C ASP A 314 -1.22 30.36 -33.05
N ARG A 315 -0.04 30.44 -32.46
CA ARG A 315 1.15 29.58 -32.74
C ARG A 315 1.50 28.72 -31.56
N ASN A 316 0.55 28.48 -30.67
CA ASN A 316 0.71 27.75 -29.41
C ASN A 316 1.69 28.44 -28.45
N GLN A 317 1.85 29.75 -28.52
CA GLN A 317 2.85 30.49 -27.74
C GLN A 317 2.59 30.47 -26.25
N GLY A 318 1.31 30.46 -25.83
CA GLY A 318 0.92 30.35 -24.42
C GLY A 318 1.34 29.03 -23.84
N GLU A 319 1.02 27.92 -24.52
CA GLU A 319 1.33 26.55 -24.07
C GLU A 319 2.85 26.27 -24.08
N LYS A 320 3.57 26.77 -25.07
CA LYS A 320 5.04 26.73 -25.09
C LYS A 320 5.65 27.42 -23.87
N LYS A 321 5.15 28.59 -23.52
CA LYS A 321 5.62 29.31 -22.34
C LYS A 321 5.23 28.60 -21.06
N ARG A 322 3.99 28.06 -20.97
CA ARG A 322 3.51 27.31 -19.82
C ARG A 322 4.38 26.07 -19.57
N THR A 323 4.64 25.26 -20.61
CA THR A 323 5.43 24.05 -20.50
C THR A 323 6.90 24.32 -20.21
N LEU A 324 7.46 25.44 -20.66
CA LEU A 324 8.80 25.87 -20.27
C LEU A 324 8.90 26.17 -18.76
N ILE A 325 7.92 26.90 -18.23
CA ILE A 325 7.83 27.16 -16.78
C ILE A 325 7.59 25.83 -16.00
N ASP A 326 6.87 24.91 -16.59
CA ASP A 326 6.61 23.60 -15.98
C ASP A 326 7.88 22.76 -15.81
N ILE A 327 8.85 22.88 -16.73
CA ILE A 327 10.19 22.26 -16.58
C ILE A 327 10.88 22.84 -15.35
N ASP A 328 10.96 24.18 -15.22
CA ASP A 328 11.61 24.82 -14.07
C ASP A 328 10.92 24.40 -12.75
N ARG A 329 9.57 24.38 -12.74
CA ARG A 329 8.80 23.92 -11.57
C ARG A 329 9.11 22.47 -11.20
N SER A 330 9.21 21.58 -12.19
CA SER A 330 9.48 20.16 -11.97
C SER A 330 10.91 19.93 -11.46
N GLN A 331 11.90 20.69 -11.93
CA GLN A 331 13.26 20.64 -11.43
C GLN A 331 13.36 21.10 -9.97
N GLN A 332 12.66 22.17 -9.60
CA GLN A 332 12.59 22.61 -8.20
C GLN A 332 11.89 21.59 -7.30
N ALA A 333 10.86 20.92 -7.81
CA ALA A 333 10.18 19.83 -7.08
C ALA A 333 11.09 18.60 -6.89
N GLU A 334 11.90 18.26 -7.89
CA GLU A 334 12.91 17.20 -7.79
C GLU A 334 13.97 17.54 -6.74
N GLU A 335 14.48 18.76 -6.72
CA GLU A 335 15.45 19.22 -5.71
C GLU A 335 14.85 19.17 -4.29
N ALA A 336 13.59 19.58 -4.15
CA ALA A 336 12.87 19.48 -2.88
C ALA A 336 12.68 18.01 -2.44
N ALA A 337 12.35 17.11 -3.37
CA ALA A 337 12.24 15.68 -3.08
C ALA A 337 13.58 15.09 -2.64
N ARG A 338 14.69 15.48 -3.27
CA ARG A 338 16.05 15.08 -2.88
C ARG A 338 16.41 15.57 -1.47
N ALA A 339 16.07 16.82 -1.13
CA ALA A 339 16.26 17.34 0.22
C ALA A 339 15.43 16.58 1.26
N GLN A 340 14.20 16.18 0.91
CA GLN A 340 13.35 15.36 1.77
C GLN A 340 13.94 13.97 2.01
N VAL A 341 14.55 13.35 0.98
CA VAL A 341 15.26 12.05 1.12
C VAL A 341 16.34 12.15 2.20
N PHE A 342 17.18 13.18 2.16
CA PHE A 342 18.22 13.35 3.18
C PHE A 342 17.62 13.56 4.58
N SER A 343 16.61 14.41 4.69
CA SER A 343 15.93 14.67 5.97
C SER A 343 15.33 13.41 6.59
N ASP A 344 14.65 12.59 5.78
CA ASP A 344 14.01 11.37 6.23
C ASP A 344 15.04 10.34 6.73
N VAL A 345 16.12 10.14 5.96
CA VAL A 345 17.20 9.21 6.30
C VAL A 345 17.91 9.65 7.57
N ASP A 346 18.30 10.93 7.64
CA ASP A 346 19.01 11.48 8.80
C ASP A 346 18.17 11.36 10.08
N THR A 347 16.89 11.72 9.99
CA THR A 347 15.98 11.63 11.13
C THR A 347 15.78 10.18 11.57
N ALA A 348 15.50 9.27 10.63
CA ALA A 348 15.29 7.86 10.94
C ALA A 348 16.56 7.22 11.52
N TYR A 349 17.73 7.55 10.98
CA TYR A 349 19.03 7.07 11.49
C TYR A 349 19.28 7.51 12.94
N GLU A 350 19.07 8.79 13.25
CA GLU A 350 19.26 9.30 14.61
C GLU A 350 18.30 8.66 15.61
N VAL A 351 17.05 8.38 15.21
CA VAL A 351 16.09 7.68 16.06
C VAL A 351 16.54 6.25 16.35
N VAL A 352 16.99 5.51 15.32
CA VAL A 352 17.52 4.14 15.53
C VAL A 352 18.74 4.18 16.43
N ARG A 353 19.70 5.08 16.16
CA ARG A 353 20.92 5.23 16.96
C ARG A 353 20.60 5.50 18.43
N SER A 354 19.68 6.43 18.69
CA SER A 354 19.23 6.76 20.04
C SER A 354 18.64 5.55 20.77
N ASN A 355 17.75 4.79 20.09
CA ASN A 355 17.16 3.58 20.68
C ASN A 355 18.23 2.52 20.99
N VAL A 356 19.21 2.31 20.12
CA VAL A 356 20.34 1.38 20.36
C VAL A 356 21.14 1.82 21.59
N GLU A 357 21.49 3.10 21.70
CA GLU A 357 22.23 3.61 22.86
C GLU A 357 21.46 3.46 24.18
N LEU A 358 20.12 3.61 24.14
CA LEU A 358 19.27 3.36 25.31
C LEU A 358 19.15 1.86 25.64
N LEU A 359 19.12 0.96 24.65
CA LEU A 359 18.95 -0.47 24.86
C LEU A 359 20.21 -1.18 25.36
N LYS A 360 21.40 -0.73 24.93
CA LYS A 360 22.69 -1.32 25.34
C LYS A 360 22.84 -1.51 26.85
N PRO A 361 22.61 -0.49 27.72
CA PRO A 361 22.71 -0.65 29.17
C PRO A 361 21.70 -1.64 29.76
N TYR A 362 20.48 -1.72 29.18
CA TYR A 362 19.48 -2.68 29.64
C TYR A 362 19.97 -4.13 29.42
N LYS A 363 20.45 -4.44 28.21
CA LYS A 363 20.95 -5.78 27.86
C LYS A 363 22.24 -6.13 28.63
N ALA A 364 23.13 -5.15 28.82
CA ALA A 364 24.43 -5.36 29.45
C ALA A 364 24.36 -5.44 30.97
N LYS A 365 23.42 -4.73 31.64
CA LYS A 365 23.48 -4.57 33.09
C LYS A 365 22.13 -4.49 33.79
N TYR A 366 21.18 -3.66 33.31
CA TYR A 366 20.03 -3.27 34.12
C TYR A 366 19.05 -4.42 34.32
N ASN A 367 18.81 -5.27 33.31
CA ASN A 367 17.95 -6.44 33.42
C ASN A 367 18.46 -7.41 34.51
N ASP A 368 19.76 -7.74 34.49
CA ASP A 368 20.37 -8.64 35.44
C ASP A 368 20.44 -8.01 36.86
N GLN A 369 20.67 -6.72 36.91
CA GLN A 369 20.71 -6.00 38.20
C GLN A 369 19.34 -5.95 38.85
N ALA A 370 18.28 -5.62 38.09
CA ALA A 370 16.91 -5.61 38.58
C ALA A 370 16.48 -6.99 39.07
N LEU A 371 16.82 -8.04 38.31
CA LEU A 371 16.56 -9.44 38.68
C LEU A 371 17.25 -9.80 40.00
N ARG A 372 18.56 -9.50 40.13
CA ARG A 372 19.31 -9.78 41.39
C ARG A 372 18.74 -9.01 42.58
N VAL A 373 18.37 -7.75 42.43
CA VAL A 373 17.77 -6.97 43.51
C VAL A 373 16.47 -7.59 43.97
N ARG A 374 15.57 -7.89 43.02
CA ARG A 374 14.30 -8.58 43.29
C ARG A 374 14.53 -9.87 44.08
N ASP A 375 15.38 -10.79 43.54
CA ASP A 375 15.60 -12.09 44.13
C ASP A 375 16.25 -12.02 45.52
N THR A 376 17.20 -11.09 45.71
CA THR A 376 17.86 -10.87 47.02
C THR A 376 16.87 -10.37 48.06
N VAL A 377 16.06 -9.36 47.70
CA VAL A 377 15.06 -8.79 48.63
C VAL A 377 13.94 -9.78 48.91
N THR A 378 13.52 -10.59 47.90
CA THR A 378 12.55 -11.65 48.08
C THR A 378 13.07 -12.70 49.10
N PHE A 379 14.31 -13.19 48.92
CA PHE A 379 14.92 -14.10 49.83
C PHE A 379 15.00 -13.52 51.27
N ALA A 380 15.40 -12.29 51.40
CA ALA A 380 15.44 -11.61 52.71
C ALA A 380 14.03 -11.50 53.33
N TYR A 381 13.00 -11.17 52.54
CA TYR A 381 11.61 -11.12 52.99
C TYR A 381 11.10 -12.47 53.46
N GLU A 382 11.36 -13.56 52.70
CA GLU A 382 10.97 -14.91 53.05
C GLU A 382 11.58 -15.35 54.41
N HIS A 383 12.76 -14.87 54.74
CA HIS A 383 13.49 -15.22 55.98
C HIS A 383 13.35 -14.15 57.09
N GLY A 384 12.45 -13.19 56.91
CA GLY A 384 12.19 -12.15 57.94
C GLY A 384 13.25 -11.05 58.03
N GLY A 385 14.20 -10.99 57.08
CA GLY A 385 15.27 -9.96 57.03
C GLY A 385 14.93 -8.69 56.22
N ALA A 386 13.81 -8.66 55.51
CA ALA A 386 13.31 -7.49 54.80
C ALA A 386 11.84 -7.23 55.14
N SER A 387 11.41 -5.98 55.04
CA SER A 387 10.02 -5.59 55.26
C SER A 387 9.16 -5.93 54.02
N LEU A 388 7.84 -6.04 54.21
CA LEU A 388 6.88 -6.16 53.09
C LEU A 388 7.04 -5.01 52.12
N MET A 389 7.29 -3.79 52.56
CA MET A 389 7.43 -2.63 51.70
C MET A 389 8.68 -2.71 50.81
N ASP A 390 9.82 -3.17 51.38
CA ASP A 390 11.05 -3.39 50.60
C ASP A 390 10.81 -4.44 49.50
N PHE A 391 10.11 -5.54 49.82
CA PHE A 391 9.75 -6.55 48.87
C PHE A 391 8.85 -6.01 47.73
N LEU A 392 7.79 -5.26 48.06
CA LEU A 392 6.87 -4.68 47.08
C LEU A 392 7.56 -3.67 46.16
N ASN A 393 8.47 -2.85 46.72
CA ASN A 393 9.26 -1.90 45.94
C ASN A 393 10.20 -2.64 44.97
N ALA A 394 10.92 -3.63 45.42
CA ALA A 394 11.81 -4.44 44.55
C ALA A 394 11.08 -5.12 43.44
N GLN A 395 9.85 -5.64 43.68
CA GLN A 395 8.98 -6.18 42.65
C GLN A 395 8.53 -5.13 41.64
N SER A 396 8.09 -3.97 42.13
CA SER A 396 7.68 -2.87 41.27
C SER A 396 8.83 -2.39 40.36
N ASP A 397 10.03 -2.21 40.93
CA ASP A 397 11.22 -1.77 40.20
C ASP A 397 11.61 -2.78 39.11
N TYR A 398 11.62 -4.07 39.44
CA TYR A 398 11.89 -5.14 38.46
C TYR A 398 10.89 -5.09 37.27
N ARG A 399 9.60 -5.03 37.57
CA ARG A 399 8.56 -4.91 36.55
C ARG A 399 8.71 -3.69 35.65
N GLN A 400 8.99 -2.53 36.28
CA GLN A 400 9.20 -1.28 35.53
C GLN A 400 10.38 -1.41 34.56
N VAL A 401 11.49 -2.03 34.99
CA VAL A 401 12.66 -2.27 34.14
C VAL A 401 12.30 -3.20 32.97
N GLN A 402 11.57 -4.29 33.23
CA GLN A 402 11.16 -5.23 32.17
C GLN A 402 10.19 -4.60 31.14
N LEU A 403 9.21 -3.84 31.62
CA LEU A 403 8.26 -3.13 30.75
C LEU A 403 8.96 -2.05 29.93
N ALA A 404 9.87 -1.27 30.54
CA ALA A 404 10.64 -0.26 29.84
C ALA A 404 11.52 -0.88 28.75
N TYR A 405 12.17 -2.01 29.05
CA TYR A 405 12.95 -2.75 28.06
C TYR A 405 12.09 -3.25 26.89
N ALA A 406 10.92 -3.84 27.16
CA ALA A 406 10.00 -4.30 26.13
C ALA A 406 9.47 -3.14 25.27
N GLN A 407 9.19 -1.98 25.87
CA GLN A 407 8.77 -0.77 25.15
C GLN A 407 9.89 -0.22 24.26
N LEU A 408 11.12 -0.16 24.77
CA LEU A 408 12.29 0.28 24.00
C LEU A 408 12.60 -0.65 22.82
N LEU A 409 12.45 -1.98 22.99
CA LEU A 409 12.59 -2.94 21.89
C LEU A 409 11.55 -2.71 20.81
N GLY A 410 10.29 -2.49 21.16
CA GLY A 410 9.23 -2.16 20.22
C GLY A 410 9.50 -0.85 19.47
N ALA A 411 9.98 0.18 20.20
CA ALA A 411 10.38 1.46 19.61
C ALA A 411 11.57 1.31 18.64
N TYR A 412 12.58 0.51 19.00
CA TYR A 412 13.72 0.20 18.12
C TYR A 412 13.27 -0.52 16.83
N LEU A 413 12.47 -1.57 16.94
CA LEU A 413 12.00 -2.33 15.76
C LEU A 413 11.14 -1.47 14.83
N THR A 414 10.33 -0.56 15.39
CA THR A 414 9.57 0.42 14.62
C THR A 414 10.50 1.44 13.94
N ALA A 415 11.50 1.95 14.66
CA ALA A 415 12.50 2.88 14.13
C ALA A 415 13.35 2.22 13.03
N ALA A 416 13.73 0.94 13.19
CA ALA A 416 14.42 0.18 12.15
C ALA A 416 13.55 0.05 10.88
N GLY A 417 12.25 -0.23 11.04
CA GLY A 417 11.29 -0.19 9.94
C GLY A 417 11.19 1.18 9.28
N GLN A 418 11.22 2.27 10.06
CA GLN A 418 11.23 3.63 9.53
C GLN A 418 12.51 3.96 8.76
N LEU A 419 13.67 3.46 9.19
CA LEU A 419 14.91 3.63 8.46
C LEU A 419 14.88 2.83 7.14
N ASN A 420 14.36 1.61 7.14
CA ASN A 420 14.14 0.84 5.92
C ASN A 420 13.21 1.58 4.94
N LEU A 421 12.13 2.17 5.44
CA LEU A 421 11.24 3.03 4.66
C LEU A 421 12.00 4.23 4.09
N ALA A 422 12.76 4.96 4.90
CA ALA A 422 13.50 6.14 4.47
C ALA A 422 14.58 5.83 3.42
N VAL A 423 15.19 4.65 3.50
CA VAL A 423 16.19 4.17 2.53
C VAL A 423 15.55 3.59 1.25
N GLY A 424 14.29 3.16 1.32
CA GLY A 424 13.60 2.54 0.19
C GLY A 424 13.86 1.03 0.02
N ARG A 425 14.58 0.40 0.95
CA ARG A 425 14.84 -1.04 0.96
C ARG A 425 15.12 -1.55 2.38
N GLU A 426 14.94 -2.85 2.60
CA GLU A 426 15.29 -3.46 3.88
C GLU A 426 16.82 -3.49 4.06
N THR A 427 17.31 -2.76 5.07
CA THR A 427 18.73 -2.64 5.44
C THR A 427 18.97 -3.12 6.87
N ILE A 428 17.95 -3.07 7.71
CA ILE A 428 17.94 -3.59 9.07
C ILE A 428 16.80 -4.61 9.16
N PRO A 429 17.04 -5.84 9.66
CA PRO A 429 16.05 -6.92 9.69
C PRO A 429 14.87 -6.67 10.65
#